data_75c278b6ccffab9979f2b819efef9cec
#
_entry.id   75c278b6ccffab9979f2b819efef9cec
#
_cell.length_a   1.000
_cell.length_b   1.000
_cell.length_c   1.000
_cell.angle_alpha   90.00
_cell.angle_beta   90.00
_cell.angle_gamma   90.00
#
_symmetry.space_group_name_H-M   'P 1'
#
loop_
_entity.id
_entity.type
_entity.pdbx_description
1 polymer ?
#
loop_
_entity_poly.entity_id
_entity_poly.type
_entity_poly.pdbx_seq_one_letter_code
_entity_poly.pdbx_strand_id
1 'polypeptide(L)'
;AVAADRVDEILTSETAIEDRKTPEKLGENGKGEVEFHHVSFRYPGAEEDVLHDISFTAEPGKTTAFIGSTGCGKSTLVNLIPRFYDVTDGKITIDGKDVRDVSQHELREKLGYVPQKAVLFSGDIASNILYGNPDGSEAEMIEAATIAQATEFIDTKPEKYKSPISQGGSNVSGGQKQRLSIARAIAKHPQVFIFDDSFSALDYKTDVTLRRALAEKTSGSTVLIVAQRISTILHAEQILSLIHISEPTRLRR
;
A
#
# COMPACT_ATOMS: atom_id res chain seq x y z
N ALA A 1 -26.89 -16.93 -26.11
CA ALA A 1 -27.35 -17.07 -24.74
C ALA A 1 -26.21 -16.98 -23.74
N VAL A 2 -25.32 -17.97 -23.56
CA VAL A 2 -24.33 -18.01 -22.48
C VAL A 2 -23.35 -16.81 -22.46
N ALA A 3 -22.91 -16.30 -23.62
CA ALA A 3 -22.05 -15.13 -23.67
C ALA A 3 -22.78 -13.81 -23.34
N ALA A 4 -24.05 -13.72 -23.74
CA ALA A 4 -24.90 -12.57 -23.41
C ALA A 4 -25.25 -12.56 -21.91
N ASP A 5 -25.52 -13.72 -21.33
CA ASP A 5 -25.81 -13.84 -19.89
C ASP A 5 -24.61 -13.44 -19.02
N ARG A 6 -23.39 -13.81 -19.44
CA ARG A 6 -22.15 -13.38 -18.75
C ARG A 6 -21.87 -11.88 -18.87
N VAL A 7 -22.21 -11.28 -20.01
CA VAL A 7 -22.09 -9.83 -20.19
C VAL A 7 -23.11 -9.10 -19.33
N ASP A 8 -24.34 -9.60 -19.29
CA ASP A 8 -25.41 -9.03 -18.47
C ASP A 8 -25.09 -9.14 -16.97
N GLU A 9 -24.56 -10.28 -16.51
CA GLU A 9 -24.08 -10.47 -15.14
C GLU A 9 -23.02 -9.44 -14.74
N ILE A 10 -22.09 -9.11 -15.64
CA ILE A 10 -21.06 -8.10 -15.38
C ILE A 10 -21.68 -6.69 -15.38
N LEU A 11 -22.57 -6.39 -16.33
CA LEU A 11 -23.19 -5.07 -16.44
C LEU A 11 -24.19 -4.78 -15.30
N THR A 12 -24.80 -5.81 -14.75
CA THR A 12 -25.75 -5.72 -13.63
C THR A 12 -25.10 -5.91 -12.26
N SER A 13 -23.81 -6.26 -12.22
CA SER A 13 -23.09 -6.41 -10.95
C SER A 13 -22.99 -5.06 -10.24
N GLU A 14 -23.55 -4.98 -9.04
CA GLU A 14 -23.41 -3.82 -8.18
C GLU A 14 -22.02 -3.82 -7.52
N THR A 15 -21.37 -2.65 -7.50
CA THR A 15 -20.12 -2.48 -6.75
C THR A 15 -20.43 -2.47 -5.26
N ALA A 16 -19.77 -3.36 -4.51
CA ALA A 16 -20.01 -3.50 -3.06
C ALA A 16 -19.64 -2.22 -2.27
N ILE A 17 -18.81 -1.33 -2.85
CA ILE A 17 -18.34 -0.10 -2.21
C ILE A 17 -18.61 1.06 -3.15
N GLU A 18 -19.50 1.95 -2.72
CA GLU A 18 -19.89 3.14 -3.45
C GLU A 18 -19.45 4.41 -2.69
N ASP A 19 -19.11 5.43 -3.46
CA ASP A 19 -18.88 6.75 -2.90
C ASP A 19 -20.21 7.43 -2.52
N ARG A 20 -20.17 8.24 -1.48
CA ARG A 20 -21.33 9.09 -1.12
C ARG A 20 -21.66 10.03 -2.27
N LYS A 21 -22.94 10.41 -2.40
CA LYS A 21 -23.40 11.38 -3.41
C LYS A 21 -22.69 12.74 -3.29
N THR A 22 -22.33 13.11 -2.07
CA THR A 22 -21.58 14.33 -1.72
C THR A 22 -20.44 13.94 -0.80
N PRO A 23 -19.30 13.46 -1.36
CA PRO A 23 -18.16 13.09 -0.55
C PRO A 23 -17.51 14.32 0.10
N GLU A 24 -16.99 14.14 1.31
CA GLU A 24 -16.14 15.13 1.95
C GLU A 24 -14.77 15.17 1.27
N LYS A 25 -14.09 16.31 1.35
CA LYS A 25 -12.72 16.44 0.85
C LYS A 25 -11.71 16.24 1.98
N LEU A 26 -10.67 15.45 1.73
CA LEU A 26 -9.45 15.48 2.52
C LEU A 26 -8.77 16.82 2.27
N GLY A 27 -8.45 17.59 3.31
CA GLY A 27 -7.81 18.89 3.14
C GLY A 27 -6.45 18.77 2.42
N GLU A 28 -6.08 19.82 1.67
CA GLU A 28 -4.77 19.87 0.98
C GLU A 28 -3.58 19.81 1.96
N ASN A 29 -3.77 20.32 3.18
CA ASN A 29 -2.75 20.37 4.25
C ASN A 29 -2.79 19.16 5.20
N GLY A 30 -3.46 18.08 4.84
CA GLY A 30 -3.47 16.85 5.62
C GLY A 30 -2.05 16.30 5.80
N LYS A 31 -1.79 15.71 6.96
CA LYS A 31 -0.48 15.13 7.30
C LYS A 31 -0.45 13.62 7.10
N GLY A 32 -1.60 13.01 6.82
CA GLY A 32 -1.75 11.58 6.62
C GLY A 32 -1.80 10.78 7.93
N GLU A 33 -2.31 11.36 9.03
CA GLU A 33 -2.57 10.59 10.25
C GLU A 33 -3.65 9.55 9.99
N VAL A 34 -3.36 8.28 10.30
CA VAL A 34 -4.29 7.17 10.13
C VAL A 34 -4.70 6.64 11.48
N GLU A 35 -5.99 6.62 11.77
CA GLU A 35 -6.51 6.11 13.02
C GLU A 35 -7.54 5.00 12.80
N PHE A 36 -7.42 3.94 13.58
CA PHE A 36 -8.40 2.86 13.70
C PHE A 36 -9.14 3.01 15.01
N HIS A 37 -10.47 3.05 14.95
CA HIS A 37 -11.34 3.23 16.11
C HIS A 37 -12.26 2.02 16.23
N HIS A 38 -11.93 1.10 17.14
CA HIS A 38 -12.73 -0.10 17.44
C HIS A 38 -13.11 -0.88 16.16
N VAL A 39 -12.14 -1.08 15.26
CA VAL A 39 -12.37 -1.68 13.95
C VAL A 39 -12.50 -3.17 14.07
N SER A 40 -13.65 -3.71 13.64
CA SER A 40 -13.85 -5.13 13.37
C SER A 40 -14.14 -5.33 11.88
N PHE A 41 -13.68 -6.46 11.35
CA PHE A 41 -13.87 -6.76 9.94
C PHE A 41 -14.10 -8.25 9.68
N ARG A 42 -15.10 -8.51 8.84
CA ARG A 42 -15.47 -9.82 8.31
C ARG A 42 -15.56 -9.73 6.79
N TYR A 43 -14.97 -10.71 6.10
CA TYR A 43 -15.15 -10.82 4.66
C TYR A 43 -16.59 -11.16 4.29
N PRO A 44 -17.11 -10.67 3.16
CA PRO A 44 -18.44 -11.07 2.67
C PRO A 44 -18.57 -12.59 2.57
N GLY A 45 -19.62 -13.12 3.20
CA GLY A 45 -19.89 -14.56 3.23
C GLY A 45 -19.09 -15.38 4.25
N ALA A 46 -18.20 -14.77 5.02
CA ALA A 46 -17.53 -15.46 6.14
C ALA A 46 -18.42 -15.47 7.40
N GLU A 47 -18.23 -16.48 8.25
CA GLU A 47 -18.96 -16.61 9.51
C GLU A 47 -18.30 -15.85 10.66
N GLU A 48 -16.97 -15.71 10.63
CA GLU A 48 -16.18 -15.12 11.71
C GLU A 48 -15.45 -13.84 11.26
N ASP A 49 -15.22 -12.96 12.22
CA ASP A 49 -14.42 -11.77 12.01
C ASP A 49 -12.93 -12.14 11.89
N VAL A 50 -12.23 -11.48 10.97
CA VAL A 50 -10.76 -11.60 10.80
C VAL A 50 -10.04 -10.59 11.69
N LEU A 51 -10.66 -9.45 11.94
CA LEU A 51 -10.17 -8.39 12.83
C LEU A 51 -11.23 -8.10 13.88
N HIS A 52 -10.79 -7.96 15.14
CA HIS A 52 -11.64 -7.75 16.29
C HIS A 52 -11.19 -6.54 17.08
N ASP A 53 -12.03 -5.51 17.18
CA ASP A 53 -11.86 -4.33 18.04
C ASP A 53 -10.46 -3.68 17.97
N ILE A 54 -9.94 -3.46 16.77
CA ILE A 54 -8.61 -2.92 16.54
C ILE A 54 -8.64 -1.40 16.70
N SER A 55 -7.80 -0.89 17.60
CA SER A 55 -7.64 0.56 17.82
C SER A 55 -6.16 0.94 17.88
N PHE A 56 -5.72 1.86 17.02
CA PHE A 56 -4.39 2.45 17.04
C PHE A 56 -4.35 3.74 16.24
N THR A 57 -3.28 4.51 16.42
CA THR A 57 -2.95 5.68 15.61
C THR A 57 -1.59 5.48 14.95
N ALA A 58 -1.51 5.66 13.64
CA ALA A 58 -0.26 5.77 12.89
C ALA A 58 -0.01 7.25 12.59
N GLU A 59 1.04 7.78 13.21
CA GLU A 59 1.33 9.22 13.20
C GLU A 59 2.17 9.62 11.97
N PRO A 60 1.97 10.84 11.44
CA PRO A 60 2.82 11.41 10.39
C PRO A 60 4.31 11.43 10.79
N GLY A 61 5.17 11.14 9.82
CA GLY A 61 6.62 11.07 10.03
C GLY A 61 7.10 9.87 10.84
N LYS A 62 6.21 8.91 11.15
CA LYS A 62 6.54 7.70 11.90
C LYS A 62 6.20 6.44 11.13
N THR A 63 6.93 5.37 11.44
CA THR A 63 6.70 4.03 10.91
C THR A 63 5.96 3.18 11.93
N THR A 64 4.80 2.67 11.54
CA THR A 64 4.03 1.66 12.29
C THR A 64 4.17 0.32 11.60
N ALA A 65 4.71 -0.67 12.29
CA ALA A 65 4.91 -2.01 11.78
C ALA A 65 3.91 -3.01 12.36
N PHE A 66 3.38 -3.88 11.51
CA PHE A 66 2.46 -4.95 11.88
C PHE A 66 3.16 -6.29 11.77
N ILE A 67 3.18 -7.06 12.86
CA ILE A 67 3.74 -8.40 12.94
C ILE A 67 2.68 -9.40 13.39
N GLY A 68 2.93 -10.67 13.15
CA GLY A 68 2.05 -11.76 13.55
C GLY A 68 2.19 -12.97 12.63
N SER A 69 1.56 -14.07 13.00
CA SER A 69 1.57 -15.30 12.21
C SER A 69 0.94 -15.11 10.82
N THR A 70 1.25 -16.02 9.90
CA THR A 70 0.57 -16.04 8.60
C THR A 70 -0.93 -16.27 8.81
N GLY A 71 -1.76 -15.48 8.12
CA GLY A 71 -3.22 -15.59 8.22
C GLY A 71 -3.86 -14.81 9.37
N CYS A 72 -3.10 -14.11 10.24
CA CYS A 72 -3.68 -13.35 11.36
C CYS A 72 -4.32 -12.00 10.97
N GLY A 73 -4.51 -11.72 9.68
CA GLY A 73 -5.24 -10.52 9.24
C GLY A 73 -4.39 -9.28 8.93
N LYS A 74 -3.04 -9.35 8.91
CA LYS A 74 -2.18 -8.18 8.63
C LYS A 74 -2.47 -7.49 7.30
N SER A 75 -2.51 -8.26 6.22
CA SER A 75 -2.84 -7.73 4.89
C SER A 75 -4.28 -7.24 4.84
N THR A 76 -5.21 -7.93 5.52
CA THR A 76 -6.60 -7.49 5.67
C THR A 76 -6.66 -6.10 6.29
N LEU A 77 -5.94 -5.89 7.41
CA LEU A 77 -5.91 -4.61 8.11
C LEU A 77 -5.46 -3.47 7.21
N VAL A 78 -4.34 -3.63 6.50
CA VAL A 78 -3.83 -2.55 5.64
C VAL A 78 -4.68 -2.36 4.37
N ASN A 79 -5.42 -3.36 3.92
CA ASN A 79 -6.34 -3.29 2.79
C ASN A 79 -7.63 -2.49 3.09
N LEU A 80 -7.97 -2.31 4.36
CA LEU A 80 -9.09 -1.47 4.76
C LEU A 80 -8.80 0.03 4.58
N ILE A 81 -7.53 0.44 4.65
CA ILE A 81 -7.14 1.86 4.55
C ILE A 81 -7.46 2.44 3.16
N PRO A 82 -7.08 1.81 2.02
CA PRO A 82 -7.47 2.26 0.68
C PRO A 82 -8.94 1.96 0.34
N ARG A 83 -9.70 1.49 1.34
CA ARG A 83 -11.11 1.13 1.18
C ARG A 83 -11.31 0.10 0.07
N PHE A 84 -10.53 -1.00 0.10
CA PHE A 84 -10.81 -2.17 -0.73
C PHE A 84 -12.00 -2.96 -0.17
N TYR A 85 -12.27 -2.78 1.13
CA TYR A 85 -13.45 -3.25 1.86
C TYR A 85 -13.85 -2.19 2.87
N ASP A 86 -15.12 -2.09 3.18
CA ASP A 86 -15.61 -1.29 4.31
C ASP A 86 -15.55 -2.12 5.60
N VAL A 87 -15.28 -1.47 6.71
CA VAL A 87 -15.25 -2.13 8.03
C VAL A 87 -16.63 -2.63 8.42
N THR A 88 -16.70 -3.75 9.15
CA THR A 88 -17.97 -4.30 9.65
C THR A 88 -18.45 -3.51 10.85
N ASP A 89 -17.53 -3.07 11.73
CA ASP A 89 -17.82 -2.22 12.88
C ASP A 89 -16.64 -1.27 13.12
N GLY A 90 -16.89 -0.16 13.82
CA GLY A 90 -15.93 0.90 14.03
C GLY A 90 -15.73 1.80 12.81
N LYS A 91 -14.61 2.49 12.76
CA LYS A 91 -14.24 3.38 11.67
C LYS A 91 -12.73 3.52 11.50
N ILE A 92 -12.31 3.87 10.30
CA ILE A 92 -10.94 4.27 9.97
C ILE A 92 -10.98 5.72 9.54
N THR A 93 -10.09 6.54 10.08
CA THR A 93 -9.99 7.94 9.69
C THR A 93 -8.62 8.26 9.11
N ILE A 94 -8.59 9.21 8.16
CA ILE A 94 -7.37 9.86 7.69
C ILE A 94 -7.52 11.35 7.97
N ASP A 95 -6.59 11.91 8.73
CA ASP A 95 -6.64 13.30 9.20
C ASP A 95 -8.00 13.63 9.85
N GLY A 96 -8.52 12.72 10.66
CA GLY A 96 -9.78 12.82 11.40
C GLY A 96 -11.05 12.56 10.58
N LYS A 97 -10.97 12.33 9.25
CA LYS A 97 -12.12 12.04 8.38
C LYS A 97 -12.29 10.56 8.14
N ASP A 98 -13.51 10.06 8.30
CA ASP A 98 -13.83 8.67 7.99
C ASP A 98 -13.58 8.39 6.50
N VAL A 99 -12.86 7.33 6.19
CA VAL A 99 -12.54 6.94 4.80
C VAL A 99 -13.80 6.66 3.98
N ARG A 100 -14.92 6.35 4.61
CA ARG A 100 -16.23 6.14 3.96
C ARG A 100 -16.91 7.44 3.55
N ASP A 101 -16.51 8.56 4.13
CA ASP A 101 -17.07 9.88 3.85
C ASP A 101 -16.36 10.60 2.70
N VAL A 102 -15.16 10.14 2.37
CA VAL A 102 -14.31 10.65 1.28
C VAL A 102 -14.50 9.82 0.01
N SER A 103 -14.32 10.40 -1.18
CA SER A 103 -14.33 9.63 -2.41
C SER A 103 -13.13 8.68 -2.45
N GLN A 104 -13.34 7.47 -3.00
CA GLN A 104 -12.26 6.48 -3.15
C GLN A 104 -11.08 7.04 -3.97
N HIS A 105 -11.39 7.89 -4.97
CA HIS A 105 -10.35 8.53 -5.79
C HIS A 105 -9.47 9.44 -4.94
N GLU A 106 -10.07 10.41 -4.21
CA GLU A 106 -9.32 11.36 -3.38
C GLU A 106 -8.57 10.65 -2.25
N LEU A 107 -9.19 9.66 -1.61
CA LEU A 107 -8.55 8.81 -0.61
C LEU A 107 -7.27 8.17 -1.18
N ARG A 108 -7.40 7.47 -2.31
CA ARG A 108 -6.29 6.73 -2.92
C ARG A 108 -5.21 7.63 -3.49
N GLU A 109 -5.53 8.89 -3.86
CA GLU A 109 -4.52 9.88 -4.24
C GLU A 109 -3.54 10.19 -3.11
N LYS A 110 -3.98 10.13 -1.86
CA LYS A 110 -3.11 10.35 -0.68
C LYS A 110 -2.27 9.14 -0.29
N LEU A 111 -2.54 7.98 -0.88
CA LEU A 111 -1.92 6.71 -0.51
C LEU A 111 -0.93 6.22 -1.57
N GLY A 112 0.23 5.76 -1.12
CA GLY A 112 1.18 4.95 -1.89
C GLY A 112 1.14 3.50 -1.41
N TYR A 113 0.38 2.65 -2.10
CA TYR A 113 0.18 1.26 -1.72
C TYR A 113 1.09 0.33 -2.52
N VAL A 114 1.88 -0.47 -1.84
CA VAL A 114 2.76 -1.48 -2.43
C VAL A 114 2.31 -2.87 -1.96
N PRO A 115 1.67 -3.65 -2.84
CA PRO A 115 1.15 -4.97 -2.48
C PRO A 115 2.27 -6.01 -2.31
N GLN A 116 1.95 -7.09 -1.62
CA GLN A 116 2.83 -8.25 -1.44
C GLN A 116 3.30 -8.82 -2.78
N LYS A 117 2.39 -8.93 -3.76
CA LYS A 117 2.72 -9.33 -5.14
C LYS A 117 2.67 -8.10 -6.04
N ALA A 118 3.82 -7.61 -6.42
CA ALA A 118 3.92 -6.49 -7.34
C ALA A 118 3.31 -6.81 -8.70
N VAL A 119 2.45 -5.91 -9.18
CA VAL A 119 1.84 -5.96 -10.52
C VAL A 119 2.39 -4.83 -11.36
N LEU A 120 2.88 -5.17 -12.56
CA LEU A 120 3.32 -4.22 -13.55
C LEU A 120 2.37 -4.25 -14.75
N PHE A 121 2.17 -3.09 -15.35
CA PHE A 121 1.36 -2.94 -16.57
C PHE A 121 2.22 -3.07 -17.81
N SER A 122 1.62 -3.51 -18.91
CA SER A 122 2.27 -3.48 -20.21
C SER A 122 2.60 -2.03 -20.60
N GLY A 123 3.79 -1.84 -21.14
CA GLY A 123 4.34 -0.52 -21.47
C GLY A 123 5.86 -0.53 -21.33
N ASP A 124 6.42 0.47 -20.71
CA ASP A 124 7.84 0.54 -20.39
C ASP A 124 8.08 0.78 -18.89
N ILE A 125 9.35 0.83 -18.49
CA ILE A 125 9.73 1.06 -17.09
C ILE A 125 9.27 2.45 -16.64
N ALA A 126 9.46 3.48 -17.47
CA ALA A 126 9.07 4.85 -17.14
C ALA A 126 7.56 4.96 -16.86
N SER A 127 6.73 4.45 -17.75
CA SER A 127 5.27 4.47 -17.59
C SER A 127 4.79 3.69 -16.37
N ASN A 128 5.50 2.63 -16.00
CA ASN A 128 5.21 1.89 -14.77
C ASN A 128 5.56 2.66 -13.50
N ILE A 129 6.69 3.37 -13.46
CA ILE A 129 7.08 4.20 -12.31
C ILE A 129 6.13 5.40 -12.18
N LEU A 130 5.88 6.10 -13.29
CA LEU A 130 5.04 7.30 -13.32
C LEU A 130 3.53 7.01 -13.35
N TYR A 131 3.11 5.75 -13.27
CA TYR A 131 1.68 5.39 -13.32
C TYR A 131 0.83 6.10 -12.27
N GLY A 132 1.38 6.32 -11.07
CA GLY A 132 0.70 7.05 -9.99
C GLY A 132 0.86 8.57 -10.04
N ASN A 133 1.71 9.09 -10.93
CA ASN A 133 1.98 10.51 -11.16
C ASN A 133 2.33 10.73 -12.64
N PRO A 134 1.34 10.70 -13.55
CA PRO A 134 1.58 10.79 -14.98
C PRO A 134 2.29 12.08 -15.44
N ASP A 135 2.12 13.16 -14.67
CA ASP A 135 2.74 14.48 -14.91
C ASP A 135 4.11 14.62 -14.23
N GLY A 136 4.59 13.57 -13.57
CA GLY A 136 5.89 13.55 -12.89
C GLY A 136 7.06 13.77 -13.86
N SER A 137 8.05 14.52 -13.42
CA SER A 137 9.25 14.81 -14.19
C SER A 137 10.17 13.58 -14.31
N GLU A 138 11.06 13.60 -15.31
CA GLU A 138 12.11 12.59 -15.47
C GLU A 138 13.02 12.53 -14.23
N ALA A 139 13.30 13.68 -13.61
CA ALA A 139 14.12 13.75 -12.39
C ALA A 139 13.45 13.03 -11.22
N GLU A 140 12.15 13.23 -11.01
CA GLU A 140 11.37 12.53 -9.96
C GLU A 140 11.31 11.02 -10.22
N MET A 141 11.15 10.61 -11.48
CA MET A 141 11.20 9.20 -11.88
C MET A 141 12.55 8.57 -11.54
N ILE A 142 13.65 9.22 -11.88
CA ILE A 142 15.01 8.73 -11.62
C ILE A 142 15.26 8.69 -10.11
N GLU A 143 14.86 9.72 -9.37
CA GLU A 143 14.96 9.75 -7.91
C GLU A 143 14.20 8.57 -7.29
N ALA A 144 12.95 8.35 -7.68
CA ALA A 144 12.14 7.25 -7.18
C ALA A 144 12.76 5.87 -7.49
N ALA A 145 13.29 5.69 -8.70
CA ALA A 145 13.99 4.48 -9.09
C ALA A 145 15.28 4.27 -8.28
N THR A 146 16.00 5.34 -7.98
CA THR A 146 17.24 5.31 -7.19
C THR A 146 16.95 4.90 -5.74
N ILE A 147 15.96 5.51 -5.11
CA ILE A 147 15.54 5.16 -3.74
C ILE A 147 15.08 3.71 -3.67
N ALA A 148 14.31 3.26 -4.67
CA ALA A 148 13.84 1.86 -4.78
C ALA A 148 14.94 0.87 -5.18
N GLN A 149 16.20 1.29 -5.32
CA GLN A 149 17.34 0.47 -5.76
C GLN A 149 17.09 -0.18 -7.14
N ALA A 150 16.31 0.49 -8.00
CA ALA A 150 15.95 -0.04 -9.32
C ALA A 150 16.96 0.36 -10.42
N THR A 151 17.71 1.44 -10.24
CA THR A 151 18.67 1.96 -11.23
C THR A 151 19.72 0.93 -11.63
N GLU A 152 20.20 0.12 -10.68
CA GLU A 152 21.19 -0.92 -10.94
C GLU A 152 20.79 -1.85 -12.10
N PHE A 153 19.57 -2.39 -12.08
CA PHE A 153 19.12 -3.26 -13.14
C PHE A 153 18.56 -2.51 -14.36
N ILE A 154 18.04 -1.29 -14.17
CA ILE A 154 17.56 -0.44 -15.29
C ILE A 154 18.73 -0.09 -16.19
N ASP A 155 19.88 0.30 -15.64
CA ASP A 155 21.08 0.69 -16.39
C ASP A 155 21.71 -0.47 -17.18
N THR A 156 21.44 -1.71 -16.80
CA THR A 156 21.87 -2.88 -17.58
C THR A 156 21.03 -3.15 -18.82
N LYS A 157 19.86 -2.51 -18.92
CA LYS A 157 18.96 -2.71 -20.07
C LYS A 157 19.35 -1.78 -21.22
N PRO A 158 19.26 -2.25 -22.50
CA PRO A 158 19.66 -1.45 -23.66
C PRO A 158 18.91 -0.12 -23.77
N GLU A 159 17.62 -0.11 -23.49
CA GLU A 159 16.74 1.06 -23.60
C GLU A 159 16.46 1.73 -22.25
N LYS A 160 17.15 1.29 -21.17
CA LYS A 160 17.00 1.83 -19.81
C LYS A 160 15.53 1.97 -19.39
N TYR A 161 15.09 3.19 -19.08
CA TYR A 161 13.71 3.48 -18.67
C TYR A 161 12.66 3.25 -19.76
N LYS A 162 13.06 3.22 -21.03
CA LYS A 162 12.18 2.89 -22.18
C LYS A 162 12.11 1.38 -22.45
N SER A 163 12.81 0.57 -21.66
CA SER A 163 12.79 -0.89 -21.83
C SER A 163 11.38 -1.43 -21.61
N PRO A 164 10.89 -2.30 -22.52
CA PRO A 164 9.52 -2.77 -22.50
C PRO A 164 9.25 -3.67 -21.27
N ILE A 165 8.07 -3.50 -20.71
CA ILE A 165 7.49 -4.35 -19.68
C ILE A 165 6.30 -5.09 -20.28
N SER A 166 6.35 -6.43 -20.23
CA SER A 166 5.24 -7.27 -20.66
C SER A 166 4.10 -7.20 -19.64
N GLN A 167 2.90 -7.59 -20.06
CA GLN A 167 1.75 -7.68 -19.16
C GLN A 167 2.06 -8.52 -17.92
N GLY A 168 1.78 -7.97 -16.75
CA GLY A 168 2.12 -8.57 -15.46
C GLY A 168 3.63 -8.65 -15.17
N GLY A 169 4.48 -8.02 -16.00
CA GLY A 169 5.92 -7.98 -15.82
C GLY A 169 6.61 -9.35 -15.99
N SER A 170 6.11 -10.22 -16.88
CA SER A 170 6.65 -11.58 -17.05
C SER A 170 8.12 -11.61 -17.50
N ASN A 171 8.64 -10.51 -18.04
CA ASN A 171 10.02 -10.35 -18.53
C ASN A 171 10.98 -9.71 -17.50
N VAL A 172 10.55 -9.57 -16.24
CA VAL A 172 11.38 -9.09 -15.13
C VAL A 172 11.25 -10.00 -13.91
N SER A 173 12.30 -10.07 -13.08
CA SER A 173 12.31 -10.91 -11.88
C SER A 173 11.35 -10.40 -10.80
N GLY A 174 11.00 -11.23 -9.83
CA GLY A 174 10.14 -10.84 -8.70
C GLY A 174 10.70 -9.64 -7.91
N GLY A 175 12.00 -9.64 -7.61
CA GLY A 175 12.66 -8.52 -6.93
C GLY A 175 12.70 -7.25 -7.78
N GLN A 176 12.85 -7.35 -9.11
CA GLN A 176 12.76 -6.20 -10.02
C GLN A 176 11.34 -5.63 -10.06
N LYS A 177 10.31 -6.50 -10.15
CA LYS A 177 8.90 -6.06 -10.08
C LYS A 177 8.64 -5.30 -8.78
N GLN A 178 9.11 -5.83 -7.67
CA GLN A 178 8.90 -5.23 -6.36
C GLN A 178 9.56 -3.86 -6.27
N ARG A 179 10.81 -3.72 -6.73
CA ARG A 179 11.51 -2.43 -6.77
C ARG A 179 10.79 -1.41 -7.66
N LEU A 180 10.26 -1.80 -8.81
CA LEU A 180 9.48 -0.90 -9.67
C LEU A 180 8.13 -0.51 -9.03
N SER A 181 7.47 -1.42 -8.32
CA SER A 181 6.25 -1.11 -7.56
C SER A 181 6.51 -0.14 -6.41
N ILE A 182 7.64 -0.27 -5.72
CA ILE A 182 8.08 0.67 -4.68
C ILE A 182 8.41 2.04 -5.32
N ALA A 183 9.15 2.08 -6.44
CA ALA A 183 9.44 3.31 -7.17
C ALA A 183 8.15 4.05 -7.59
N ARG A 184 7.14 3.31 -8.07
CA ARG A 184 5.81 3.86 -8.39
C ARG A 184 5.15 4.54 -7.19
N ALA A 185 5.20 3.92 -6.02
CA ALA A 185 4.65 4.50 -4.81
C ALA A 185 5.42 5.76 -4.38
N ILE A 186 6.75 5.77 -4.51
CA ILE A 186 7.59 6.93 -4.19
C ILE A 186 7.32 8.10 -5.15
N ALA A 187 7.25 7.83 -6.46
CA ALA A 187 7.00 8.85 -7.49
C ALA A 187 5.64 9.56 -7.35
N LYS A 188 4.72 8.95 -6.64
CA LYS A 188 3.40 9.51 -6.34
C LYS A 188 3.43 10.59 -5.24
N HIS A 189 4.50 10.67 -4.43
CA HIS A 189 4.63 11.57 -3.27
C HIS A 189 3.44 11.50 -2.29
N PRO A 190 3.03 10.32 -1.83
CA PRO A 190 1.85 10.17 -1.01
C PRO A 190 2.07 10.67 0.43
N GLN A 191 0.98 10.99 1.12
CA GLN A 191 1.00 11.32 2.54
C GLN A 191 1.11 10.07 3.42
N VAL A 192 0.62 8.92 2.93
CA VAL A 192 0.65 7.64 3.63
C VAL A 192 1.23 6.57 2.72
N PHE A 193 2.30 5.93 3.16
CA PHE A 193 2.86 4.74 2.52
C PHE A 193 2.37 3.48 3.20
N ILE A 194 1.95 2.50 2.39
CA ILE A 194 1.53 1.18 2.86
C ILE A 194 2.36 0.12 2.13
N PHE A 195 3.14 -0.64 2.88
CA PHE A 195 3.96 -1.74 2.37
C PHE A 195 3.42 -3.07 2.92
N ASP A 196 2.73 -3.84 2.08
CA ASP A 196 2.21 -5.15 2.46
C ASP A 196 3.23 -6.23 2.12
N ASP A 197 4.07 -6.60 3.08
CA ASP A 197 5.16 -7.60 2.97
C ASP A 197 6.06 -7.40 1.72
N SER A 198 6.23 -6.14 1.33
CA SER A 198 6.79 -5.74 0.03
C SER A 198 8.31 -5.93 -0.07
N PHE A 199 8.98 -6.20 1.04
CA PHE A 199 10.43 -6.36 1.10
C PHE A 199 10.88 -7.83 1.07
N SER A 200 9.95 -8.78 1.20
CA SER A 200 10.25 -10.22 1.31
C SER A 200 10.89 -10.81 0.06
N ALA A 201 10.60 -10.25 -1.12
CA ALA A 201 11.17 -10.67 -2.40
C ALA A 201 12.57 -10.11 -2.70
N LEU A 202 13.11 -9.24 -1.82
CA LEU A 202 14.40 -8.61 -1.97
C LEU A 202 15.50 -9.42 -1.26
N ASP A 203 16.70 -9.40 -1.81
CA ASP A 203 17.89 -9.86 -1.09
C ASP A 203 18.21 -8.91 0.07
N TYR A 204 18.95 -9.43 1.06
CA TYR A 204 19.22 -8.71 2.29
C TYR A 204 19.92 -7.34 2.07
N LYS A 205 20.89 -7.28 1.17
CA LYS A 205 21.66 -6.04 0.91
C LYS A 205 20.76 -4.98 0.28
N THR A 206 19.99 -5.36 -0.73
CA THR A 206 19.03 -4.48 -1.39
C THR A 206 17.96 -4.00 -0.42
N ASP A 207 17.39 -4.89 0.40
CA ASP A 207 16.39 -4.56 1.42
C ASP A 207 16.90 -3.51 2.43
N VAL A 208 18.10 -3.71 3.00
CA VAL A 208 18.67 -2.76 3.97
C VAL A 208 18.93 -1.39 3.35
N THR A 209 19.52 -1.36 2.15
CA THR A 209 19.85 -0.11 1.45
C THR A 209 18.60 0.66 1.06
N LEU A 210 17.60 -0.05 0.52
CA LEU A 210 16.31 0.53 0.12
C LEU A 210 15.59 1.13 1.33
N ARG A 211 15.46 0.40 2.42
CA ARG A 211 14.76 0.87 3.62
C ARG A 211 15.42 2.10 4.23
N ARG A 212 16.75 2.17 4.21
CA ARG A 212 17.47 3.36 4.67
C ARG A 212 17.15 4.58 3.80
N ALA A 213 17.26 4.46 2.48
CA ALA A 213 16.92 5.53 1.54
C ALA A 213 15.44 5.93 1.62
N LEU A 214 14.55 4.94 1.80
CA LEU A 214 13.11 5.16 1.96
C LEU A 214 12.81 5.96 3.23
N ALA A 215 13.44 5.64 4.37
CA ALA A 215 13.23 6.35 5.63
C ALA A 215 13.56 7.84 5.53
N GLU A 216 14.62 8.19 4.80
CA GLU A 216 14.98 9.59 4.54
C GLU A 216 13.90 10.28 3.69
N LYS A 217 13.41 9.62 2.63
CA LYS A 217 12.40 10.18 1.72
C LYS A 217 11.02 10.30 2.36
N THR A 218 10.67 9.39 3.25
CA THR A 218 9.34 9.32 3.88
C THR A 218 9.25 10.02 5.24
N SER A 219 10.27 10.79 5.63
CA SER A 219 10.38 11.43 6.94
C SER A 219 9.20 12.36 7.31
N GLY A 220 8.43 12.83 6.33
CA GLY A 220 7.22 13.64 6.55
C GLY A 220 5.91 12.87 6.37
N SER A 221 5.96 11.61 5.93
CA SER A 221 4.78 10.79 5.62
C SER A 221 4.54 9.75 6.72
N THR A 222 3.30 9.28 6.81
CA THR A 222 2.97 8.12 7.65
C THR A 222 3.38 6.85 6.90
N VAL A 223 4.09 5.94 7.58
CA VAL A 223 4.54 4.69 6.98
C VAL A 223 3.95 3.49 7.73
N LEU A 224 3.26 2.63 7.01
CA LEU A 224 2.65 1.40 7.52
C LEU A 224 3.33 0.20 6.84
N ILE A 225 3.91 -0.69 7.64
CA ILE A 225 4.65 -1.85 7.12
C ILE A 225 4.08 -3.14 7.70
N VAL A 226 3.59 -4.01 6.85
CA VAL A 226 3.37 -5.42 7.19
C VAL A 226 4.67 -6.17 6.94
N ALA A 227 5.18 -6.86 7.95
CA ALA A 227 6.42 -7.61 7.85
C ALA A 227 6.31 -8.99 8.50
N GLN A 228 6.99 -9.95 7.88
CA GLN A 228 7.19 -11.29 8.44
C GLN A 228 8.58 -11.43 9.08
N ARG A 229 9.53 -10.57 8.70
CA ARG A 229 10.90 -10.59 9.21
C ARG A 229 11.10 -9.53 10.29
N ILE A 230 11.60 -9.92 11.45
CA ILE A 230 11.92 -9.00 12.56
C ILE A 230 12.90 -7.91 12.12
N SER A 231 13.88 -8.24 11.26
CA SER A 231 14.85 -7.27 10.74
C SER A 231 14.20 -6.10 9.99
N THR A 232 13.03 -6.30 9.42
CA THR A 232 12.30 -5.24 8.68
C THR A 232 11.71 -4.18 9.61
N ILE A 233 11.44 -4.52 10.87
CA ILE A 233 10.71 -3.67 11.82
C ILE A 233 11.59 -3.08 12.93
N LEU A 234 12.88 -3.38 12.96
CA LEU A 234 13.78 -2.95 14.05
C LEU A 234 13.85 -1.44 14.26
N HIS A 235 13.56 -0.66 13.24
CA HIS A 235 13.60 0.81 13.26
C HIS A 235 12.20 1.46 13.25
N ALA A 236 11.13 0.66 13.37
CA ALA A 236 9.78 1.20 13.47
C ALA A 236 9.58 1.86 14.85
N GLU A 237 8.96 3.04 14.86
CA GLU A 237 8.62 3.78 16.08
C GLU A 237 7.49 3.08 16.85
N GLN A 238 6.62 2.38 16.14
CA GLN A 238 5.54 1.60 16.72
C GLN A 238 5.49 0.20 16.11
N ILE A 239 5.39 -0.82 16.96
CA ILE A 239 5.21 -2.20 16.53
C ILE A 239 3.93 -2.73 17.13
N LEU A 240 3.01 -3.17 16.27
CA LEU A 240 1.73 -3.76 16.64
C LEU A 240 1.75 -5.25 16.30
N SER A 241 1.54 -6.09 17.31
CA SER A 241 1.44 -7.54 17.12
C SER A 241 -0.02 -7.95 17.01
N LEU A 242 -0.38 -8.52 15.84
CA LEU A 242 -1.67 -9.18 15.63
C LEU A 242 -1.50 -10.65 16.05
N ILE A 243 -1.77 -10.93 17.30
CA ILE A 243 -1.89 -12.30 17.81
C ILE A 243 -3.39 -12.62 17.75
N HIS A 244 -3.75 -13.83 17.36
CA HIS A 244 -5.16 -14.27 17.37
C HIS A 244 -5.80 -13.93 18.71
N ILE A 245 -6.38 -12.75 18.85
CA ILE A 245 -7.33 -12.30 19.86
C ILE A 245 -7.21 -10.77 20.02
N SER A 246 -8.25 -10.09 19.80
CA SER A 246 -8.89 -8.88 20.35
C SER A 246 -8.08 -7.65 20.80
N GLU A 247 -6.78 -7.64 20.98
CA GLU A 247 -6.05 -6.40 21.31
C GLU A 247 -4.65 -6.38 20.69
N PRO A 248 -4.28 -5.32 19.93
CA PRO A 248 -2.89 -5.15 19.51
C PRO A 248 -2.01 -4.81 20.71
N THR A 249 -1.15 -5.72 21.08
CA THR A 249 -0.15 -5.47 22.13
C THR A 249 0.89 -4.48 21.61
N ARG A 250 0.96 -3.28 22.18
CA ARG A 250 2.04 -2.32 21.92
C ARG A 250 3.31 -2.83 22.57
N LEU A 251 4.26 -3.25 21.77
CA LEU A 251 5.63 -3.48 22.24
C LEU A 251 6.33 -2.12 22.28
N ARG A 252 6.43 -1.50 23.45
CA ARG A 252 7.28 -0.31 23.66
C ARG A 252 8.74 -0.77 23.71
N ARG A 253 9.63 -0.02 23.06
CA ARG A 253 11.08 -0.08 23.31
C ARG A 253 11.43 0.41 24.69
#